data_1b519b4199a84088cf3d40e75fa551f8
#
_entry.id   1b519b4199a84088cf3d40e75fa551f8
#
_cell.length_a   1.000
_cell.length_b   1.000
_cell.length_c   1.000
_cell.angle_alpha   90.00
_cell.angle_beta   90.00
_cell.angle_gamma   90.00
#
_symmetry.space_group_name_H-M   'P 1'
#
loop_
_entity.id
_entity.type
_entity.pdbx_description
1 polymer ?
#
loop_
_entity_poly.entity_id
_entity_poly.type
_entity_poly.pdbx_seq_one_letter_code
_entity_poly.pdbx_strand_id
1 'polypeptide(L)'
;IAPERIAVFMAGPMELLARITAPIVWTLDKSSATIFRALGLRRDSRDALSAEELRMVFAEATHAGIIEEHEHKVIAGVVRLADRPVREVMTPRTDVDRISADASEGTVRDSLLNSLHTRLPVTGDDGDDIIGVVQSRDIVAAQIRGEVLDIRKLMRRAEIIPDQLDAMDALEILRSSDVPMLLVHDEYGHFEGIVTPNDLLAAIAGEFASDQAQGSAPNIITLDDGS
;
A
#
# COMPACT_ATOMS: atom_id res chain seq x y z
N ILE A 1 17.72 -7.98 48.74
CA ILE A 1 19.12 -7.52 48.53
C ILE A 1 18.99 -6.38 47.53
N ALA A 2 19.31 -5.14 47.99
CA ALA A 2 19.10 -3.95 47.18
C ALA A 2 20.15 -3.85 46.06
N PRO A 3 19.80 -4.10 44.79
CA PRO A 3 20.77 -4.10 43.69
C PRO A 3 21.43 -2.72 43.48
N GLU A 4 20.74 -1.66 43.88
CA GLU A 4 21.24 -0.28 43.79
C GLU A 4 22.50 0.02 44.57
N ARG A 5 22.64 -0.57 45.77
CA ARG A 5 23.84 -0.36 46.60
C ARG A 5 25.10 -1.02 46.02
N ILE A 6 24.93 -2.16 45.37
CA ILE A 6 26.03 -2.86 44.68
C ILE A 6 26.44 -2.07 43.43
N ALA A 7 25.47 -1.53 42.68
CA ALA A 7 25.72 -0.69 41.52
C ALA A 7 26.51 0.58 41.87
N VAL A 8 26.15 1.28 42.96
CA VAL A 8 26.85 2.47 43.43
C VAL A 8 28.27 2.17 43.89
N PHE A 9 28.47 1.03 44.60
CA PHE A 9 29.81 0.62 45.07
C PHE A 9 30.74 0.21 43.91
N MET A 10 30.19 -0.41 42.85
CA MET A 10 30.95 -0.82 41.68
C MET A 10 31.17 0.28 40.65
N ALA A 11 30.41 1.40 40.73
CA ALA A 11 30.52 2.51 39.80
C ALA A 11 31.92 3.15 39.79
N GLY A 12 32.54 3.35 40.96
CA GLY A 12 33.88 3.94 41.07
C GLY A 12 35.00 3.10 40.41
N PRO A 13 35.13 1.82 40.77
CA PRO A 13 36.10 0.93 40.10
C PRO A 13 35.87 0.78 38.60
N MET A 14 34.60 0.72 38.16
CA MET A 14 34.27 0.61 36.74
C MET A 14 34.60 1.89 35.96
N GLU A 15 34.36 3.06 36.54
CA GLU A 15 34.74 4.34 35.94
C GLU A 15 36.25 4.50 35.80
N LEU A 16 37.00 4.08 36.82
CA LEU A 16 38.46 4.07 36.76
C LEU A 16 38.97 3.11 35.66
N LEU A 17 38.42 1.89 35.59
CA LEU A 17 38.77 0.93 34.55
C LEU A 17 38.46 1.47 33.15
N ALA A 18 37.24 2.04 32.95
CA ALA A 18 36.84 2.67 31.70
C ALA A 18 37.79 3.81 31.30
N ARG A 19 38.23 4.62 32.27
CA ARG A 19 39.13 5.75 32.00
C ARG A 19 40.55 5.28 31.62
N ILE A 20 41.05 4.17 32.20
CA ILE A 20 42.34 3.57 31.85
C ILE A 20 42.31 2.88 30.48
N THR A 21 41.19 2.23 30.15
CA THR A 21 41.02 1.52 28.86
C THR A 21 40.64 2.44 27.69
N ALA A 22 40.05 3.61 27.98
CA ALA A 22 39.61 4.57 26.96
C ALA A 22 40.66 4.91 25.88
N PRO A 23 41.95 5.20 26.23
CA PRO A 23 42.94 5.53 25.20
C PRO A 23 43.30 4.32 24.31
N ILE A 24 43.22 3.09 24.85
CA ILE A 24 43.45 1.86 24.08
C ILE A 24 42.33 1.64 23.09
N VAL A 25 41.07 1.76 23.52
CA VAL A 25 39.88 1.65 22.68
C VAL A 25 39.92 2.72 21.59
N TRP A 26 40.21 3.98 21.94
CA TRP A 26 40.31 5.07 20.98
C TRP A 26 41.38 4.82 19.90
N THR A 27 42.54 4.27 20.29
CA THR A 27 43.63 3.95 19.37
C THR A 27 43.22 2.83 18.40
N LEU A 28 42.55 1.79 18.92
CA LEU A 28 41.99 0.69 18.12
C LEU A 28 40.96 1.18 17.14
N ASP A 29 40.01 2.01 17.58
CA ASP A 29 39.00 2.59 16.71
C ASP A 29 39.59 3.46 15.57
N LYS A 30 40.55 4.32 15.93
CA LYS A 30 41.26 5.14 14.95
C LYS A 30 42.05 4.32 13.94
N SER A 31 42.78 3.29 14.41
CA SER A 31 43.55 2.41 13.53
C SER A 31 42.63 1.60 12.59
N SER A 32 41.56 1.04 13.12
CA SER A 32 40.55 0.33 12.36
C SER A 32 39.92 1.24 11.30
N ALA A 33 39.46 2.44 11.69
CA ALA A 33 38.86 3.42 10.75
C ALA A 33 39.83 3.84 9.63
N THR A 34 41.14 3.93 9.96
CA THR A 34 42.18 4.28 8.98
C THR A 34 42.41 3.15 7.97
N ILE A 35 42.43 1.90 8.44
CA ILE A 35 42.56 0.70 7.60
C ILE A 35 41.36 0.57 6.68
N PHE A 36 40.12 0.70 7.18
CA PHE A 36 38.92 0.65 6.35
C PHE A 36 38.91 1.75 5.30
N ARG A 37 39.36 2.96 5.65
CA ARG A 37 39.45 4.07 4.70
C ARG A 37 40.53 3.83 3.62
N ALA A 38 41.68 3.25 4.01
CA ALA A 38 42.76 2.92 3.08
C ALA A 38 42.39 1.79 2.11
N LEU A 39 41.56 0.85 2.56
CA LEU A 39 41.02 -0.25 1.75
C LEU A 39 39.79 0.16 0.91
N GLY A 40 39.38 1.43 0.96
CA GLY A 40 38.20 1.92 0.22
C GLY A 40 36.87 1.35 0.74
N LEU A 41 36.89 0.61 1.83
CA LEU A 41 35.70 0.09 2.51
C LEU A 41 35.10 1.25 3.30
N ARG A 42 34.16 1.97 2.70
CA ARG A 42 33.29 2.86 3.45
C ARG A 42 32.52 1.99 4.44
N ARG A 43 32.76 2.23 5.71
CA ARG A 43 31.80 1.82 6.74
C ARG A 43 30.58 2.67 6.48
N ASP A 44 29.73 2.21 5.56
CA ASP A 44 28.37 2.70 5.49
C ASP A 44 27.81 2.42 6.88
N SER A 45 27.68 3.50 7.63
CA SER A 45 26.91 3.52 8.87
C SER A 45 25.44 3.33 8.43
N ARG A 46 25.13 2.12 8.01
CA ARG A 46 23.77 1.65 7.95
C ARG A 46 23.37 1.26 9.36
N ASP A 47 23.27 2.30 10.22
CA ASP A 47 22.34 2.28 11.35
C ASP A 47 20.89 2.41 10.86
N ALA A 48 20.65 2.17 9.57
CA ALA A 48 19.32 1.94 9.06
C ALA A 48 18.96 0.51 9.46
N LEU A 49 18.10 0.38 10.45
CA LEU A 49 17.43 -0.89 10.77
C LEU A 49 17.00 -1.55 9.46
N SER A 50 17.45 -2.77 9.24
CA SER A 50 16.97 -3.52 8.08
C SER A 50 15.49 -3.80 8.27
N ALA A 51 14.76 -4.02 7.18
CA ALA A 51 13.34 -4.39 7.26
C ALA A 51 13.13 -5.62 8.16
N GLU A 52 14.12 -6.51 8.22
CA GLU A 52 14.11 -7.70 9.06
C GLU A 52 14.27 -7.34 10.55
N GLU A 53 15.18 -6.45 10.89
CA GLU A 53 15.37 -5.95 12.27
C GLU A 53 14.13 -5.20 12.75
N LEU A 54 13.52 -4.40 11.88
CA LEU A 54 12.26 -3.71 12.18
C LEU A 54 11.14 -4.71 12.49
N ARG A 55 11.00 -5.79 11.70
CA ARG A 55 10.03 -6.86 11.95
C ARG A 55 10.27 -7.55 13.30
N MET A 56 11.54 -7.82 13.68
CA MET A 56 11.86 -8.41 14.97
C MET A 56 11.48 -7.49 16.12
N VAL A 57 11.75 -6.19 16.03
CA VAL A 57 11.38 -5.20 17.05
C VAL A 57 9.87 -5.15 17.25
N PHE A 58 9.09 -5.16 16.16
CA PHE A 58 7.62 -5.19 16.23
C PHE A 58 7.11 -6.49 16.84
N ALA A 59 7.69 -7.64 16.50
CA ALA A 59 7.32 -8.92 17.08
C ALA A 59 7.59 -8.95 18.60
N GLU A 60 8.72 -8.43 19.05
CA GLU A 60 9.07 -8.34 20.47
C GLU A 60 8.13 -7.38 21.23
N ALA A 61 7.79 -6.23 20.63
CA ALA A 61 6.83 -5.29 21.22
C ALA A 61 5.43 -5.91 21.36
N THR A 62 5.02 -6.75 20.40
CA THR A 62 3.76 -7.49 20.47
C THR A 62 3.79 -8.54 21.58
N HIS A 63 4.89 -9.31 21.71
CA HIS A 63 5.06 -10.27 22.81
C HIS A 63 5.09 -9.61 24.18
N ALA A 64 5.64 -8.40 24.28
CA ALA A 64 5.65 -7.60 25.51
C ALA A 64 4.28 -6.97 25.84
N GLY A 65 3.26 -7.11 24.97
CA GLY A 65 1.93 -6.52 25.13
C GLY A 65 1.88 -5.00 24.96
N ILE A 66 2.91 -4.40 24.35
CA ILE A 66 2.98 -2.97 24.05
C ILE A 66 2.16 -2.64 22.80
N ILE A 67 2.12 -3.58 21.86
CA ILE A 67 1.37 -3.50 20.58
C ILE A 67 0.36 -4.64 20.57
N GLU A 68 -0.89 -4.36 20.23
CA GLU A 68 -1.89 -5.40 20.06
C GLU A 68 -1.67 -6.21 18.77
N GLU A 69 -2.14 -7.45 18.73
CA GLU A 69 -1.91 -8.33 17.56
C GLU A 69 -2.50 -7.76 16.26
N HIS A 70 -3.64 -7.08 16.33
CA HIS A 70 -4.25 -6.45 15.15
C HIS A 70 -3.45 -5.21 14.69
N GLU A 71 -2.91 -4.41 15.61
CA GLU A 71 -2.05 -3.27 15.29
C GLU A 71 -0.77 -3.75 14.59
N HIS A 72 -0.17 -4.84 15.11
CA HIS A 72 1.00 -5.46 14.48
C HIS A 72 0.71 -5.86 13.03
N LYS A 73 -0.45 -6.46 12.74
CA LYS A 73 -0.85 -6.86 11.38
C LYS A 73 -0.92 -5.66 10.42
N VAL A 74 -1.50 -4.55 10.87
CA VAL A 74 -1.60 -3.32 10.08
C VAL A 74 -0.21 -2.71 9.82
N ILE A 75 0.63 -2.59 10.85
CA ILE A 75 1.98 -2.06 10.71
C ILE A 75 2.81 -2.93 9.73
N ALA A 76 2.74 -4.24 9.90
CA ALA A 76 3.42 -5.18 8.99
C ALA A 76 2.86 -5.08 7.57
N GLY A 77 1.57 -4.78 7.40
CA GLY A 77 0.92 -4.52 6.12
C GLY A 77 1.50 -3.29 5.43
N VAL A 78 1.65 -2.18 6.15
CA VAL A 78 2.24 -0.94 5.63
C VAL A 78 3.70 -1.17 5.20
N VAL A 79 4.50 -1.84 6.02
CA VAL A 79 5.91 -2.14 5.69
C VAL A 79 6.00 -3.03 4.45
N ARG A 80 5.12 -4.02 4.32
CA ARG A 80 5.07 -4.86 3.11
C ARG A 80 4.64 -4.09 1.87
N LEU A 81 3.68 -3.15 2.02
CA LEU A 81 3.20 -2.36 0.89
C LEU A 81 4.31 -1.50 0.28
N ALA A 82 5.25 -1.01 1.11
CA ALA A 82 6.34 -0.17 0.66
C ALA A 82 7.27 -0.86 -0.37
N ASP A 83 7.37 -2.19 -0.30
CA ASP A 83 8.24 -2.98 -1.18
C ASP A 83 7.47 -3.65 -2.34
N ARG A 84 6.16 -3.38 -2.48
CA ARG A 84 5.31 -4.03 -3.49
C ARG A 84 5.07 -3.12 -4.70
N PRO A 85 5.29 -3.61 -5.93
CA PRO A 85 4.90 -2.87 -7.12
C PRO A 85 3.37 -2.83 -7.27
N VAL A 86 2.89 -1.78 -7.92
CA VAL A 86 1.46 -1.52 -8.18
C VAL A 86 0.76 -2.72 -8.82
N ARG A 87 1.39 -3.42 -9.74
CA ARG A 87 0.82 -4.61 -10.42
C ARG A 87 0.36 -5.73 -9.48
N GLU A 88 0.94 -5.79 -8.26
CA GLU A 88 0.57 -6.82 -7.26
C GLU A 88 -0.62 -6.41 -6.38
N VAL A 89 -1.01 -5.15 -6.42
CA VAL A 89 -2.07 -4.58 -5.58
C VAL A 89 -3.23 -3.99 -6.39
N MET A 90 -3.04 -3.77 -7.69
CA MET A 90 -4.06 -3.23 -8.58
C MET A 90 -5.24 -4.19 -8.80
N THR A 91 -6.38 -3.65 -9.16
CA THR A 91 -7.47 -4.41 -9.76
C THR A 91 -7.14 -4.63 -11.25
N PRO A 92 -6.96 -5.90 -11.70
CA PRO A 92 -6.61 -6.20 -13.08
C PRO A 92 -7.69 -5.76 -14.08
N ARG A 93 -7.32 -5.46 -15.32
CA ARG A 93 -8.23 -5.01 -16.39
C ARG A 93 -9.41 -5.94 -16.66
N THR A 94 -9.27 -7.23 -16.36
CA THR A 94 -10.34 -8.23 -16.52
C THR A 94 -11.47 -8.06 -15.53
N ASP A 95 -11.18 -7.46 -14.37
CA ASP A 95 -12.09 -7.33 -13.25
C ASP A 95 -12.62 -5.89 -13.11
N VAL A 96 -12.24 -5.01 -14.04
CA VAL A 96 -12.64 -3.61 -14.06
C VAL A 96 -13.91 -3.41 -14.88
N ASP A 97 -14.98 -2.97 -14.22
CA ASP A 97 -16.19 -2.49 -14.91
C ASP A 97 -15.88 -1.20 -15.68
N ARG A 98 -16.20 -1.18 -16.98
CA ARG A 98 -15.92 -0.07 -17.88
C ARG A 98 -17.17 0.37 -18.61
N ILE A 99 -17.19 1.63 -19.06
CA ILE A 99 -18.27 2.18 -19.87
C ILE A 99 -17.72 2.83 -21.15
N SER A 100 -18.35 2.61 -22.28
CA SER A 100 -17.95 3.29 -23.53
C SER A 100 -18.34 4.78 -23.49
N ALA A 101 -17.46 5.63 -24.02
CA ALA A 101 -17.74 7.06 -24.18
C ALA A 101 -18.97 7.34 -25.03
N ASP A 102 -19.28 6.45 -26.00
CA ASP A 102 -20.39 6.55 -26.94
C ASP A 102 -21.57 5.62 -26.56
N ALA A 103 -21.58 5.14 -25.30
CA ALA A 103 -22.64 4.28 -24.79
C ALA A 103 -24.00 4.99 -24.88
N SER A 104 -25.04 4.26 -25.35
CA SER A 104 -26.40 4.75 -25.36
C SER A 104 -26.90 4.99 -23.92
N GLU A 105 -27.90 5.86 -23.77
CA GLU A 105 -28.49 6.14 -22.45
C GLU A 105 -29.03 4.87 -21.78
N GLY A 106 -29.58 3.92 -22.54
CA GLY A 106 -30.01 2.63 -22.03
C GLY A 106 -28.87 1.81 -21.49
N THR A 107 -27.75 1.70 -22.25
CA THR A 107 -26.54 0.99 -21.83
C THR A 107 -25.93 1.60 -20.56
N VAL A 108 -25.89 2.93 -20.48
CA VAL A 108 -25.41 3.63 -19.28
C VAL A 108 -26.25 3.31 -18.06
N ARG A 109 -27.58 3.32 -18.22
CA ARG A 109 -28.53 2.98 -17.14
C ARG A 109 -28.31 1.54 -16.66
N ASP A 110 -28.19 0.59 -17.60
CA ASP A 110 -27.96 -0.83 -17.27
C ASP A 110 -26.62 -1.01 -16.56
N SER A 111 -25.57 -0.33 -17.03
CA SER A 111 -24.27 -0.35 -16.35
C SER A 111 -24.34 0.18 -14.91
N LEU A 112 -25.07 1.28 -14.69
CA LEU A 112 -25.23 1.84 -13.34
C LEU A 112 -26.07 0.95 -12.40
N LEU A 113 -27.02 0.20 -12.94
CA LEU A 113 -27.86 -0.69 -12.13
C LEU A 113 -27.12 -1.99 -11.75
N ASN A 114 -26.21 -2.45 -12.61
CA ASN A 114 -25.51 -3.71 -12.43
C ASN A 114 -24.13 -3.54 -11.76
N SER A 115 -23.49 -2.36 -11.91
CA SER A 115 -22.20 -2.10 -11.29
C SER A 115 -22.37 -1.64 -9.84
N LEU A 116 -21.55 -2.21 -8.96
CA LEU A 116 -21.45 -1.80 -7.55
C LEU A 116 -20.47 -0.63 -7.37
N HIS A 117 -19.82 -0.18 -8.45
CA HIS A 117 -18.78 0.82 -8.40
C HIS A 117 -19.29 2.23 -8.60
N THR A 118 -18.77 3.17 -7.83
CA THR A 118 -19.12 4.60 -7.91
C THR A 118 -18.35 5.35 -8.98
N ARG A 119 -17.30 4.75 -9.53
CA ARG A 119 -16.45 5.29 -10.59
C ARG A 119 -16.20 4.22 -11.62
N LEU A 120 -16.38 4.60 -12.87
CA LEU A 120 -16.21 3.70 -14.01
C LEU A 120 -15.18 4.30 -14.97
N PRO A 121 -14.11 3.58 -15.31
CA PRO A 121 -13.25 3.94 -16.42
C PRO A 121 -14.03 4.02 -17.72
N VAL A 122 -13.73 5.03 -18.53
CA VAL A 122 -14.39 5.31 -19.81
C VAL A 122 -13.49 4.85 -20.93
N THR A 123 -13.96 3.92 -21.78
CA THR A 123 -13.23 3.47 -22.95
C THR A 123 -13.48 4.39 -24.15
N GLY A 124 -12.42 4.59 -24.95
CA GLY A 124 -12.51 5.25 -26.24
C GLY A 124 -13.11 4.37 -27.34
N ASP A 125 -12.94 4.80 -28.57
CA ASP A 125 -13.53 4.19 -29.78
C ASP A 125 -12.96 2.77 -30.03
N ASP A 126 -11.70 2.52 -29.67
CA ASP A 126 -11.03 1.22 -29.84
C ASP A 126 -11.40 0.20 -28.75
N GLY A 127 -12.14 0.60 -27.72
CA GLY A 127 -12.65 -0.28 -26.66
C GLY A 127 -11.61 -0.72 -25.61
N ASP A 128 -10.32 -0.61 -25.90
CA ASP A 128 -9.23 -1.02 -25.01
C ASP A 128 -8.60 0.17 -24.28
N ASP A 129 -8.53 1.34 -24.92
CA ASP A 129 -7.95 2.54 -24.31
C ASP A 129 -8.90 3.21 -23.34
N ILE A 130 -8.42 3.47 -22.12
CA ILE A 130 -9.14 4.25 -21.12
C ILE A 130 -8.84 5.73 -21.32
N ILE A 131 -9.85 6.52 -21.69
CA ILE A 131 -9.73 7.96 -21.96
C ILE A 131 -10.08 8.86 -20.78
N GLY A 132 -10.65 8.28 -19.72
CA GLY A 132 -11.02 9.01 -18.51
C GLY A 132 -11.80 8.15 -17.54
N VAL A 133 -12.34 8.77 -16.51
CA VAL A 133 -13.17 8.14 -15.46
C VAL A 133 -14.42 8.98 -15.26
N VAL A 134 -15.59 8.34 -15.22
CA VAL A 134 -16.86 8.99 -14.90
C VAL A 134 -17.35 8.57 -13.51
N GLN A 135 -17.96 9.49 -12.79
CA GLN A 135 -18.60 9.18 -11.51
C GLN A 135 -20.10 8.90 -11.73
N SER A 136 -20.60 7.78 -11.18
CA SER A 136 -22.01 7.41 -11.24
C SER A 136 -22.93 8.53 -10.75
N ARG A 137 -22.50 9.28 -9.73
CA ARG A 137 -23.24 10.44 -9.20
C ARG A 137 -23.43 11.55 -10.23
N ASP A 138 -22.40 11.82 -11.05
CA ASP A 138 -22.46 12.89 -12.05
C ASP A 138 -23.42 12.51 -13.19
N ILE A 139 -23.47 11.22 -13.56
CA ILE A 139 -24.42 10.68 -14.52
C ILE A 139 -25.86 10.82 -13.99
N VAL A 140 -26.09 10.37 -12.75
CA VAL A 140 -27.42 10.45 -12.12
C VAL A 140 -27.87 11.91 -11.98
N ALA A 141 -26.95 12.81 -11.62
CA ALA A 141 -27.26 14.24 -11.51
C ALA A 141 -27.64 14.88 -12.86
N ALA A 142 -26.99 14.49 -13.96
CA ALA A 142 -27.35 14.94 -15.30
C ALA A 142 -28.74 14.44 -15.70
N GLN A 143 -29.07 13.17 -15.43
CA GLN A 143 -30.39 12.60 -15.70
C GLN A 143 -31.50 13.29 -14.89
N ILE A 144 -31.29 13.56 -13.60
CA ILE A 144 -32.28 14.27 -12.76
C ILE A 144 -32.54 15.69 -13.29
N ARG A 145 -31.54 16.37 -13.85
CA ARG A 145 -31.68 17.70 -14.46
C ARG A 145 -32.31 17.66 -15.83
N GLY A 146 -32.53 16.49 -16.40
CA GLY A 146 -33.06 16.34 -17.77
C GLY A 146 -32.07 16.76 -18.87
N GLU A 147 -30.76 16.75 -18.56
CA GLU A 147 -29.68 17.03 -19.49
C GLU A 147 -29.46 15.85 -20.42
N VAL A 148 -29.06 16.14 -21.68
CA VAL A 148 -28.63 15.07 -22.59
C VAL A 148 -27.38 14.42 -22.03
N LEU A 149 -27.43 13.11 -21.86
CA LEU A 149 -26.33 12.36 -21.30
C LEU A 149 -25.16 12.28 -22.31
N ASP A 150 -24.04 12.86 -21.94
CA ASP A 150 -22.81 12.88 -22.71
C ASP A 150 -21.67 12.48 -21.81
N ILE A 151 -21.24 11.20 -21.88
CA ILE A 151 -20.19 10.63 -21.03
C ILE A 151 -18.86 11.37 -21.24
N ARG A 152 -18.54 11.77 -22.48
CA ARG A 152 -17.31 12.52 -22.79
C ARG A 152 -17.24 13.87 -22.06
N LYS A 153 -18.37 14.52 -21.78
CA LYS A 153 -18.40 15.77 -20.99
C LYS A 153 -18.36 15.55 -19.49
N LEU A 154 -18.87 14.42 -19.02
CA LEU A 154 -18.94 14.09 -17.60
C LEU A 154 -17.65 13.45 -17.08
N MET A 155 -16.87 12.81 -17.96
CA MET A 155 -15.62 12.16 -17.57
C MET A 155 -14.56 13.17 -17.14
N ARG A 156 -13.67 12.72 -16.27
CA ARG A 156 -12.50 13.44 -15.80
C ARG A 156 -11.25 12.66 -16.17
N ARG A 157 -10.14 13.35 -16.34
CA ARG A 157 -8.84 12.70 -16.51
C ARG A 157 -8.41 12.05 -15.19
N ALA A 158 -7.93 10.82 -15.27
CA ALA A 158 -7.25 10.13 -14.18
C ALA A 158 -5.75 10.11 -14.50
N GLU A 159 -4.94 10.06 -13.46
CA GLU A 159 -3.49 9.95 -13.58
C GLU A 159 -3.11 8.54 -14.07
N ILE A 160 -2.09 8.48 -14.94
CA ILE A 160 -1.56 7.23 -15.48
C ILE A 160 -0.24 6.95 -14.79
N ILE A 161 -0.07 5.72 -14.32
CA ILE A 161 1.14 5.27 -13.63
C ILE A 161 1.67 3.96 -14.25
N PRO A 162 2.99 3.70 -14.20
CA PRO A 162 3.53 2.43 -14.63
C PRO A 162 3.22 1.32 -13.61
N ASP A 163 3.08 0.10 -14.08
CA ASP A 163 2.77 -1.10 -13.28
C ASP A 163 3.88 -1.46 -12.27
N GLN A 164 5.13 -1.04 -12.56
CA GLN A 164 6.31 -1.25 -11.70
C GLN A 164 6.47 -0.21 -10.60
N LEU A 165 5.65 0.84 -10.57
CA LEU A 165 5.71 1.87 -9.54
C LEU A 165 5.46 1.24 -8.16
N ASP A 166 6.16 1.72 -7.13
CA ASP A 166 5.92 1.28 -5.76
C ASP A 166 4.53 1.70 -5.28
N ALA A 167 3.83 0.82 -4.57
CA ALA A 167 2.46 1.07 -4.12
C ALA A 167 2.36 2.25 -3.14
N MET A 168 3.43 2.57 -2.40
CA MET A 168 3.48 3.76 -1.55
C MET A 168 3.55 5.04 -2.37
N ASP A 169 4.30 5.06 -3.47
CA ASP A 169 4.35 6.20 -4.39
C ASP A 169 2.99 6.40 -5.08
N ALA A 170 2.33 5.29 -5.44
CA ALA A 170 0.96 5.34 -5.96
C ALA A 170 -0.02 5.95 -4.95
N LEU A 171 0.12 5.66 -3.66
CA LEU A 171 -0.69 6.28 -2.60
C LEU A 171 -0.48 7.80 -2.54
N GLU A 172 0.76 8.27 -2.69
CA GLU A 172 1.06 9.71 -2.70
C GLU A 172 0.42 10.42 -3.90
N ILE A 173 0.51 9.80 -5.09
CA ILE A 173 -0.15 10.30 -6.30
C ILE A 173 -1.67 10.34 -6.10
N LEU A 174 -2.28 9.25 -5.58
CA LEU A 174 -3.73 9.20 -5.30
C LEU A 174 -4.19 10.32 -4.36
N ARG A 175 -3.39 10.67 -3.35
CA ARG A 175 -3.72 11.74 -2.40
C ARG A 175 -3.74 13.13 -3.03
N SER A 176 -2.95 13.34 -4.08
CA SER A 176 -2.86 14.61 -4.80
C SER A 176 -3.77 14.67 -6.03
N SER A 177 -4.36 13.54 -6.44
CA SER A 177 -5.19 13.44 -7.63
C SER A 177 -6.62 13.93 -7.39
N ASP A 178 -7.20 14.62 -8.37
CA ASP A 178 -8.60 15.06 -8.36
C ASP A 178 -9.58 13.87 -8.44
N VAL A 179 -9.15 12.79 -9.09
CA VAL A 179 -9.89 11.54 -9.21
C VAL A 179 -9.15 10.48 -8.40
N PRO A 180 -9.73 9.92 -7.32
CA PRO A 180 -9.08 8.90 -6.51
C PRO A 180 -9.12 7.52 -7.19
N MET A 181 -8.53 7.44 -8.37
CA MET A 181 -8.33 6.25 -9.18
C MET A 181 -7.15 6.52 -10.13
N LEU A 182 -6.18 5.64 -10.15
CA LEU A 182 -5.06 5.68 -11.08
C LEU A 182 -5.25 4.61 -12.15
N LEU A 183 -4.85 4.93 -13.37
CA LEU A 183 -4.81 3.99 -14.49
C LEU A 183 -3.41 3.39 -14.58
N VAL A 184 -3.32 2.08 -14.55
CA VAL A 184 -2.04 1.36 -14.60
C VAL A 184 -1.77 0.92 -16.01
N HIS A 185 -0.58 1.29 -16.53
CA HIS A 185 -0.14 0.90 -17.86
C HIS A 185 1.20 0.14 -17.78
N ASP A 186 1.38 -0.76 -18.74
CA ASP A 186 2.67 -1.42 -18.96
C ASP A 186 3.68 -0.47 -19.65
N GLU A 187 4.91 -0.96 -19.90
CA GLU A 187 5.98 -0.23 -20.60
C GLU A 187 5.68 0.05 -22.08
N TYR A 188 4.67 -0.58 -22.64
CA TYR A 188 4.20 -0.37 -24.02
C TYR A 188 3.03 0.61 -24.11
N GLY A 189 2.49 1.01 -22.95
CA GLY A 189 1.34 1.92 -22.85
C GLY A 189 -0.01 1.21 -22.87
N HIS A 190 -0.06 -0.13 -22.74
CA HIS A 190 -1.34 -0.84 -22.65
C HIS A 190 -1.92 -0.74 -21.25
N PHE A 191 -3.23 -0.60 -21.19
CA PHE A 191 -3.98 -0.58 -19.94
C PHE A 191 -3.97 -1.97 -19.27
N GLU A 192 -3.41 -2.06 -18.08
CA GLU A 192 -3.30 -3.28 -17.29
C GLU A 192 -4.30 -3.36 -16.13
N GLY A 193 -4.75 -2.23 -15.61
CA GLY A 193 -5.69 -2.20 -14.51
C GLY A 193 -5.83 -0.84 -13.86
N ILE A 194 -6.45 -0.81 -12.68
CA ILE A 194 -6.64 0.41 -11.88
C ILE A 194 -6.13 0.22 -10.46
N VAL A 195 -5.75 1.33 -9.83
CA VAL A 195 -5.49 1.39 -8.38
C VAL A 195 -6.38 2.43 -7.76
N THR A 196 -7.07 2.02 -6.71
CA THR A 196 -7.92 2.87 -5.88
C THR A 196 -7.41 2.89 -4.44
N PRO A 197 -7.86 3.85 -3.60
CA PRO A 197 -7.55 3.82 -2.16
C PRO A 197 -7.98 2.52 -1.48
N ASN A 198 -9.05 1.88 -1.94
CA ASN A 198 -9.54 0.62 -1.39
C ASN A 198 -8.58 -0.54 -1.65
N ASP A 199 -7.96 -0.61 -2.82
CA ASP A 199 -6.97 -1.64 -3.15
C ASP A 199 -5.75 -1.54 -2.24
N LEU A 200 -5.25 -0.32 -2.00
CA LEU A 200 -4.13 -0.07 -1.10
C LEU A 200 -4.48 -0.37 0.37
N LEU A 201 -5.69 0.00 0.81
CA LEU A 201 -6.17 -0.35 2.15
C LEU A 201 -6.33 -1.86 2.32
N ALA A 202 -6.85 -2.56 1.33
CA ALA A 202 -6.96 -4.02 1.34
C ALA A 202 -5.57 -4.68 1.39
N ALA A 203 -4.59 -4.15 0.70
CA ALA A 203 -3.21 -4.63 0.74
C ALA A 203 -2.54 -4.44 2.12
N ILE A 204 -2.93 -3.41 2.90
CA ILE A 204 -2.43 -3.15 4.26
C ILE A 204 -3.14 -4.01 5.30
N ALA A 205 -4.47 -3.96 5.32
CA ALA A 205 -5.30 -4.49 6.41
C ALA A 205 -5.94 -5.85 6.10
N GLY A 206 -5.83 -6.34 4.88
CA GLY A 206 -6.58 -7.48 4.36
C GLY A 206 -7.90 -7.03 3.72
N GLU A 207 -8.59 -7.96 3.08
CA GLU A 207 -9.86 -7.67 2.41
C GLU A 207 -10.90 -7.21 3.42
N PHE A 208 -11.48 -6.04 3.15
CA PHE A 208 -12.68 -5.59 3.84
C PHE A 208 -13.87 -6.35 3.28
N ALA A 209 -14.80 -6.74 4.15
CA ALA A 209 -16.10 -7.25 3.72
C ALA A 209 -16.81 -6.12 2.94
N SER A 210 -16.63 -6.13 1.61
CA SER A 210 -17.35 -5.23 0.72
C SER A 210 -18.73 -5.80 0.44
N ASP A 211 -19.68 -4.94 0.10
CA ASP A 211 -21.03 -5.34 -0.36
C ASP A 211 -20.97 -6.29 -1.58
N GLN A 212 -19.81 -6.43 -2.21
CA GLN A 212 -19.51 -7.39 -3.28
C GLN A 212 -19.56 -8.85 -2.82
N ALA A 213 -19.32 -9.12 -1.52
CA ALA A 213 -19.38 -10.48 -0.96
C ALA A 213 -20.80 -11.06 -0.90
N GLN A 214 -21.83 -10.25 -1.14
CA GLN A 214 -23.21 -10.73 -1.13
C GLN A 214 -23.62 -11.52 -2.38
N GLY A 215 -22.77 -11.57 -3.41
CA GLY A 215 -22.98 -12.40 -4.63
C GLY A 215 -22.36 -13.79 -4.58
N SER A 216 -21.42 -14.04 -3.70
CA SER A 216 -20.85 -15.37 -3.47
C SER A 216 -21.58 -16.02 -2.30
N ALA A 217 -22.54 -16.89 -2.59
CA ALA A 217 -23.15 -17.72 -1.57
C ALA A 217 -22.03 -18.42 -0.78
N PRO A 218 -22.05 -18.39 0.56
CA PRO A 218 -21.08 -19.14 1.33
C PRO A 218 -21.18 -20.59 0.91
N ASN A 219 -20.05 -21.20 0.56
CA ASN A 219 -19.95 -22.64 0.34
C ASN A 219 -20.28 -23.32 1.70
N ILE A 220 -21.55 -23.48 1.98
CA ILE A 220 -22.04 -24.35 3.06
C ILE A 220 -21.77 -25.76 2.55
N ILE A 221 -20.65 -26.32 2.97
CA ILE A 221 -20.44 -27.76 2.90
C ILE A 221 -21.37 -28.34 3.96
N THR A 222 -22.57 -28.76 3.56
CA THR A 222 -23.40 -29.67 4.34
C THR A 222 -22.64 -30.99 4.36
N LEU A 223 -21.96 -31.24 5.49
CA LEU A 223 -21.53 -32.61 5.82
C LEU A 223 -22.80 -33.41 6.05
N ASP A 224 -23.08 -34.34 5.14
CA ASP A 224 -24.03 -35.42 5.36
C ASP A 224 -23.49 -36.34 6.48
N ASP A 225 -23.65 -35.93 7.72
CA ASP A 225 -23.61 -36.82 8.87
C ASP A 225 -25.04 -37.04 9.32
N GLY A 226 -25.61 -38.12 8.81
CA GLY A 226 -26.83 -38.69 9.36
C GLY A 226 -26.57 -39.19 10.79
N SER A 227 -26.92 -38.41 11.80
CA SER A 227 -27.30 -38.84 13.15
C SER A 227 -28.09 -37.72 13.84
#